data_883941640eaedf988f08effad804dfb7
#
_entry.id   883941640eaedf988f08effad804dfb7
#
_cell.length_a   1.000
_cell.length_b   1.000
_cell.length_c   1.000
_cell.angle_alpha   90.00
_cell.angle_beta   90.00
_cell.angle_gamma   90.00
#
_symmetry.space_group_name_H-M   'P 1'
#
loop_
_entity.id
_entity.type
_entity.pdbx_description
1 polymer ?
#
loop_
_entity_poly.entity_id
_entity_poly.type
_entity_poly.pdbx_seq_one_letter_code
_entity_poly.pdbx_strand_id
1 'polypeptide(L)'
;MIMNVPSQMNRFIRELSEMNTENSTIGNIVESVMKEATTFVQNWMRTDLLGRINDFMSGLTVGVLNFMREIMNILIGLIVSVYVLFSKEKFSKQSKKITYAIFKPSNANMILHLTIKSNEIFGGFIIGKIIDSAIIGVLCFAGLSILNMPYAMLVSVIVGVTNVIPFFGPYIGAIPSAILILLAEPKMGIYFIIFIIALQQFDGNVLGPKILGDSTGLSAFWVVFSILIGGGLFGVPGMILGVPTFAVVYYIVGMLVNNKLEKKKLPVKTDAYDEYSYVESDGTYAVSYTHLRAHETRHDLV
;
A
#
# COMPACT_ATOMS: atom_id res chain seq x y z
N MET A 1 35.74 4.61 -20.04
CA MET A 1 36.12 3.19 -19.98
C MET A 1 35.49 2.34 -21.10
N ILE A 2 34.25 2.60 -21.51
CA ILE A 2 33.51 1.85 -22.55
C ILE A 2 34.07 2.12 -24.00
N MET A 3 34.69 3.26 -24.24
CA MET A 3 35.25 3.65 -25.56
C MET A 3 36.48 2.84 -26.02
N ASN A 4 37.10 2.09 -25.13
CA ASN A 4 38.33 1.32 -25.47
C ASN A 4 38.08 -0.15 -25.80
N VAL A 5 36.84 -0.66 -25.67
CA VAL A 5 36.55 -2.08 -25.95
C VAL A 5 36.74 -2.45 -27.42
N PRO A 6 36.32 -1.63 -28.40
CA PRO A 6 36.55 -1.96 -29.81
C PRO A 6 38.04 -1.98 -30.20
N SER A 7 38.85 -1.12 -29.61
CA SER A 7 40.29 -1.07 -29.87
C SER A 7 41.03 -2.26 -29.25
N GLN A 8 40.61 -2.71 -28.07
CA GLN A 8 41.18 -3.91 -27.44
C GLN A 8 40.76 -5.18 -28.18
N MET A 9 39.55 -5.25 -28.66
CA MET A 9 39.05 -6.37 -29.47
C MET A 9 39.85 -6.47 -30.81
N ASN A 10 40.01 -5.34 -31.48
CA ASN A 10 40.80 -5.30 -32.71
C ASN A 10 42.29 -5.68 -32.50
N ARG A 11 42.84 -5.37 -31.34
CA ARG A 11 44.21 -5.78 -30.96
C ARG A 11 44.28 -7.28 -30.72
N PHE A 12 43.33 -7.84 -30.02
CA PHE A 12 43.23 -9.27 -29.76
C PHE A 12 43.02 -10.09 -31.05
N ILE A 13 42.19 -9.60 -31.96
CA ILE A 13 41.98 -10.20 -33.29
C ILE A 13 43.30 -10.21 -34.09
N ARG A 14 44.07 -9.13 -34.05
CA ARG A 14 45.35 -9.03 -34.73
C ARG A 14 46.40 -10.01 -34.16
N GLU A 15 46.48 -10.11 -32.83
CA GLU A 15 47.38 -11.08 -32.16
C GLU A 15 47.01 -12.53 -32.50
N LEU A 16 45.71 -12.86 -32.58
CA LEU A 16 45.25 -14.20 -32.99
C LEU A 16 45.51 -14.49 -34.48
N SER A 17 45.40 -13.51 -35.36
CA SER A 17 45.71 -13.68 -36.79
C SER A 17 47.20 -13.85 -37.06
N GLU A 18 48.04 -13.22 -36.25
CA GLU A 18 49.51 -13.38 -36.35
C GLU A 18 50.00 -14.75 -35.84
N MET A 19 49.25 -15.41 -34.93
CA MET A 19 49.58 -16.76 -34.42
C MET A 19 49.21 -17.90 -35.38
N ASN A 20 48.44 -17.67 -36.43
CA ASN A 20 47.85 -18.74 -37.26
C ASN A 20 48.31 -18.74 -38.73
N THR A 21 49.61 -18.78 -38.96
CA THR A 21 50.22 -18.72 -40.32
C THR A 21 50.33 -20.07 -41.05
N GLU A 22 49.89 -21.21 -40.48
CA GLU A 22 50.18 -22.53 -41.11
C GLU A 22 48.98 -23.32 -41.66
N ASN A 23 47.69 -22.85 -41.53
CA ASN A 23 46.55 -23.59 -42.11
C ASN A 23 45.49 -22.64 -42.70
N SER A 24 45.55 -22.42 -44.02
CA SER A 24 44.74 -21.44 -44.75
C SER A 24 43.20 -21.63 -44.65
N THR A 25 42.68 -22.82 -44.39
CA THR A 25 41.25 -23.10 -44.30
C THR A 25 40.71 -22.79 -42.92
N ILE A 26 41.41 -23.11 -41.85
CA ILE A 26 41.01 -22.82 -40.46
C ILE A 26 41.15 -21.32 -40.20
N GLY A 27 42.19 -20.68 -40.74
CA GLY A 27 42.38 -19.24 -40.62
C GLY A 27 41.20 -18.44 -41.20
N ASN A 28 40.73 -18.81 -42.37
CA ASN A 28 39.59 -18.15 -43.02
C ASN A 28 38.27 -18.34 -42.25
N ILE A 29 38.05 -19.49 -41.62
CA ILE A 29 36.87 -19.74 -40.79
C ILE A 29 36.94 -18.92 -39.50
N VAL A 30 38.09 -18.91 -38.83
CA VAL A 30 38.30 -18.10 -37.61
C VAL A 30 38.11 -16.61 -37.90
N GLU A 31 38.68 -16.11 -39.02
CA GLU A 31 38.53 -14.72 -39.41
C GLU A 31 37.08 -14.34 -39.74
N SER A 32 36.33 -15.20 -40.43
CA SER A 32 34.92 -14.96 -40.74
C SER A 32 34.05 -14.95 -39.46
N VAL A 33 34.23 -15.91 -38.55
CA VAL A 33 33.51 -15.98 -37.27
C VAL A 33 33.84 -14.78 -36.37
N MET A 34 35.14 -14.39 -36.32
CA MET A 34 35.56 -13.24 -35.54
C MET A 34 35.04 -11.91 -36.11
N LYS A 35 34.98 -11.77 -37.43
CA LYS A 35 34.41 -10.59 -38.08
C LYS A 35 32.89 -10.50 -37.82
N GLU A 36 32.21 -11.61 -37.88
CA GLU A 36 30.76 -11.67 -37.58
C GLU A 36 30.47 -11.38 -36.10
N ALA A 37 31.26 -11.97 -35.19
CA ALA A 37 31.16 -11.69 -33.74
C ALA A 37 31.48 -10.21 -33.44
N THR A 38 32.47 -9.63 -34.08
CA THR A 38 32.85 -8.21 -33.91
C THR A 38 31.74 -7.29 -34.42
N THR A 39 31.16 -7.61 -35.57
CA THR A 39 30.03 -6.86 -36.15
C THR A 39 28.81 -6.96 -35.28
N PHE A 40 28.49 -8.14 -34.75
CA PHE A 40 27.40 -8.37 -33.79
C PHE A 40 27.60 -7.55 -32.52
N VAL A 41 28.77 -7.61 -31.87
CA VAL A 41 29.09 -6.86 -30.67
C VAL A 41 29.04 -5.35 -30.91
N GLN A 42 29.56 -4.87 -32.05
CA GLN A 42 29.51 -3.44 -32.41
C GLN A 42 28.07 -2.97 -32.66
N ASN A 43 27.24 -3.75 -33.34
CA ASN A 43 25.84 -3.44 -33.59
C ASN A 43 25.05 -3.48 -32.30
N TRP A 44 25.27 -4.51 -31.46
CA TRP A 44 24.64 -4.60 -30.14
C TRP A 44 25.02 -3.43 -29.23
N MET A 45 26.31 -3.04 -29.21
CA MET A 45 26.74 -1.87 -28.44
C MET A 45 26.11 -0.55 -28.95
N ARG A 46 26.05 -0.38 -30.29
CA ARG A 46 25.51 0.87 -30.87
C ARG A 46 24.01 0.99 -30.83
N THR A 47 23.26 -0.08 -31.10
CA THR A 47 21.79 -0.04 -31.18
C THR A 47 21.12 -0.34 -29.86
N ASP A 48 21.55 -1.41 -29.16
CA ASP A 48 20.84 -1.84 -27.95
C ASP A 48 21.42 -1.22 -26.69
N LEU A 49 22.73 -1.22 -26.51
CA LEU A 49 23.34 -0.74 -25.25
C LEU A 49 23.30 0.78 -25.15
N LEU A 50 23.71 1.51 -26.17
CA LEU A 50 23.69 2.98 -26.15
C LEU A 50 22.26 3.52 -26.16
N GLY A 51 21.33 2.87 -26.88
CA GLY A 51 19.92 3.20 -26.85
C GLY A 51 19.36 3.06 -25.42
N ARG A 52 19.57 1.90 -24.79
CA ARG A 52 19.10 1.64 -23.40
C ARG A 52 19.75 2.56 -22.36
N ILE A 53 21.04 2.90 -22.52
CA ILE A 53 21.71 3.87 -21.65
C ILE A 53 21.08 5.25 -21.82
N ASN A 54 20.82 5.68 -23.05
CA ASN A 54 20.20 6.97 -23.31
C ASN A 54 18.75 7.03 -22.77
N ASP A 55 17.97 5.97 -22.94
CA ASP A 55 16.63 5.84 -22.39
C ASP A 55 16.66 5.85 -20.84
N PHE A 56 17.63 5.14 -20.24
CA PHE A 56 17.84 5.15 -18.80
C PHE A 56 18.23 6.54 -18.30
N MET A 57 19.17 7.22 -18.95
CA MET A 57 19.59 8.58 -18.57
C MET A 57 18.46 9.61 -18.73
N SER A 58 17.70 9.52 -19.82
CA SER A 58 16.52 10.38 -20.01
C SER A 58 15.43 10.07 -18.98
N GLY A 59 15.19 8.80 -18.68
CA GLY A 59 14.28 8.36 -17.61
C GLY A 59 14.72 8.87 -16.23
N LEU A 60 16.01 8.83 -15.90
CA LEU A 60 16.54 9.41 -14.67
C LEU A 60 16.34 10.93 -14.63
N THR A 61 16.59 11.65 -15.72
CA THR A 61 16.39 13.10 -15.77
C THR A 61 14.92 13.47 -15.52
N VAL A 62 13.99 12.80 -16.22
CA VAL A 62 12.55 12.98 -16.02
C VAL A 62 12.14 12.58 -14.60
N GLY A 63 12.69 11.48 -14.07
CA GLY A 63 12.45 11.02 -12.71
C GLY A 63 12.88 12.04 -11.67
N VAL A 64 14.06 12.63 -11.80
CA VAL A 64 14.58 13.68 -10.90
C VAL A 64 13.70 14.94 -10.97
N LEU A 65 13.31 15.37 -12.16
CA LEU A 65 12.44 16.54 -12.32
C LEU A 65 11.05 16.31 -11.70
N ASN A 66 10.48 15.12 -11.90
CA ASN A 66 9.21 14.75 -11.28
C ASN A 66 9.34 14.69 -9.75
N PHE A 67 10.42 14.10 -9.23
CA PHE A 67 10.71 14.06 -7.80
C PHE A 67 10.85 15.46 -7.20
N MET A 68 11.56 16.39 -7.87
CA MET A 68 11.64 17.78 -7.44
C MET A 68 10.26 18.47 -7.43
N ARG A 69 9.43 18.21 -8.44
CA ARG A 69 8.06 18.73 -8.51
C ARG A 69 7.22 18.22 -7.33
N GLU A 70 7.31 16.92 -7.01
CA GLU A 70 6.58 16.34 -5.88
C GLU A 70 7.05 16.91 -4.54
N ILE A 71 8.34 17.14 -4.35
CA ILE A 71 8.85 17.84 -3.16
C ILE A 71 8.27 19.25 -3.06
N MET A 72 8.24 20.00 -4.16
CA MET A 72 7.62 21.35 -4.17
C MET A 72 6.13 21.29 -3.83
N ASN A 73 5.39 20.32 -4.36
CA ASN A 73 3.98 20.11 -4.06
C ASN A 73 3.77 19.81 -2.56
N ILE A 74 4.61 18.96 -1.99
CA ILE A 74 4.59 18.63 -0.55
C ILE A 74 4.87 19.87 0.29
N LEU A 75 5.88 20.68 -0.06
CA LEU A 75 6.22 21.93 0.65
C LEU A 75 5.07 22.93 0.60
N ILE A 76 4.46 23.15 -0.57
CA ILE A 76 3.29 24.02 -0.73
C ILE A 76 2.14 23.47 0.12
N GLY A 77 1.86 22.18 0.05
CA GLY A 77 0.83 21.53 0.85
C GLY A 77 1.05 21.69 2.34
N LEU A 78 2.30 21.59 2.81
CA LEU A 78 2.68 21.79 4.21
C LEU A 78 2.44 23.25 4.65
N ILE A 79 2.84 24.23 3.85
CA ILE A 79 2.60 25.65 4.13
C ILE A 79 1.10 25.93 4.25
N VAL A 80 0.31 25.44 3.28
CA VAL A 80 -1.15 25.60 3.28
C VAL A 80 -1.77 24.91 4.51
N SER A 81 -1.30 23.71 4.85
CA SER A 81 -1.77 22.96 6.01
C SER A 81 -1.53 23.70 7.32
N VAL A 82 -0.33 24.26 7.49
CA VAL A 82 0.01 25.08 8.66
C VAL A 82 -0.91 26.31 8.74
N TYR A 83 -1.13 27.01 7.63
CA TYR A 83 -2.03 28.18 7.58
C TYR A 83 -3.48 27.80 7.95
N VAL A 84 -4.00 26.68 7.42
CA VAL A 84 -5.34 26.17 7.74
C VAL A 84 -5.44 25.80 9.22
N LEU A 85 -4.42 25.16 9.79
CA LEU A 85 -4.37 24.79 11.20
C LEU A 85 -4.40 26.01 12.13
N PHE A 86 -3.63 27.06 11.82
CA PHE A 86 -3.70 28.32 12.57
C PHE A 86 -5.07 28.98 12.50
N SER A 87 -5.76 28.83 11.39
CA SER A 87 -7.08 29.46 11.16
C SER A 87 -8.26 28.52 11.40
N LYS A 88 -8.03 27.29 11.95
CA LYS A 88 -9.04 26.22 12.07
C LYS A 88 -10.33 26.64 12.74
N GLU A 89 -10.25 27.44 13.82
CA GLU A 89 -11.43 27.92 14.54
C GLU A 89 -12.28 28.88 13.72
N LYS A 90 -11.63 29.80 12.99
CA LYS A 90 -12.31 30.74 12.10
C LYS A 90 -13.03 29.99 10.97
N PHE A 91 -12.35 29.06 10.32
CA PHE A 91 -12.93 28.24 9.26
C PHE A 91 -14.09 27.38 9.78
N SER A 92 -13.95 26.77 10.96
CA SER A 92 -15.02 25.97 11.59
C SER A 92 -16.26 26.82 11.86
N LYS A 93 -16.10 28.02 12.43
CA LYS A 93 -17.21 28.94 12.68
C LYS A 93 -17.90 29.41 11.39
N GLN A 94 -17.11 29.70 10.34
CA GLN A 94 -17.65 30.08 9.04
C GLN A 94 -18.42 28.93 8.39
N SER A 95 -17.87 27.71 8.39
CA SER A 95 -18.53 26.51 7.85
C SER A 95 -19.84 26.21 8.56
N LYS A 96 -19.89 26.31 9.91
CA LYS A 96 -21.14 26.16 10.69
C LYS A 96 -22.18 27.22 10.27
N LYS A 97 -21.75 28.50 10.15
CA LYS A 97 -22.64 29.58 9.72
C LYS A 97 -23.23 29.31 8.32
N ILE A 98 -22.42 28.86 7.38
CA ILE A 98 -22.86 28.51 6.02
C ILE A 98 -23.86 27.33 6.08
N THR A 99 -23.54 26.29 6.84
CA THR A 99 -24.42 25.11 6.97
C THR A 99 -25.81 25.49 7.49
N TYR A 100 -25.89 26.33 8.53
CA TYR A 100 -27.18 26.80 9.05
C TYR A 100 -27.90 27.79 8.12
N ALA A 101 -27.17 28.51 7.26
CA ALA A 101 -27.78 29.41 6.28
C ALA A 101 -28.44 28.64 5.12
N ILE A 102 -27.87 27.50 4.71
CA ILE A 102 -28.34 26.71 3.56
C ILE A 102 -29.36 25.67 3.95
N PHE A 103 -29.17 25.00 5.09
CA PHE A 103 -29.97 23.84 5.50
C PHE A 103 -30.92 24.17 6.65
N LYS A 104 -32.06 23.45 6.68
CA LYS A 104 -32.94 23.50 7.86
C LYS A 104 -32.20 23.02 9.12
N PRO A 105 -32.52 23.53 10.31
CA PRO A 105 -31.76 23.24 11.54
C PRO A 105 -31.58 21.73 11.82
N SER A 106 -32.57 20.91 11.55
CA SER A 106 -32.46 19.44 11.72
C SER A 106 -31.42 18.83 10.82
N ASN A 107 -31.37 19.19 9.53
CA ASN A 107 -30.39 18.69 8.57
C ASN A 107 -28.99 19.27 8.84
N ALA A 108 -28.93 20.55 9.24
CA ALA A 108 -27.69 21.23 9.62
C ALA A 108 -27.02 20.51 10.80
N ASN A 109 -27.78 20.17 11.84
CA ASN A 109 -27.28 19.44 13.00
C ASN A 109 -26.77 18.03 12.61
N MET A 110 -27.47 17.34 11.71
CA MET A 110 -27.02 16.04 11.18
C MET A 110 -25.69 16.18 10.42
N ILE A 111 -25.57 17.17 9.54
CA ILE A 111 -24.32 17.44 8.77
C ILE A 111 -23.16 17.74 9.73
N LEU A 112 -23.38 18.57 10.74
CA LEU A 112 -22.35 18.88 11.73
C LEU A 112 -21.94 17.66 12.55
N HIS A 113 -22.88 16.82 12.96
CA HIS A 113 -22.59 15.56 13.64
C HIS A 113 -21.75 14.63 12.76
N LEU A 114 -22.14 14.45 11.49
CA LEU A 114 -21.37 13.66 10.52
C LEU A 114 -19.96 14.21 10.30
N THR A 115 -19.79 15.53 10.25
CA THR A 115 -18.48 16.15 10.11
C THR A 115 -17.58 15.86 11.30
N ILE A 116 -18.11 15.95 12.52
CA ILE A 116 -17.37 15.60 13.75
C ILE A 116 -16.99 14.12 13.72
N LYS A 117 -17.92 13.24 13.39
CA LYS A 117 -17.67 11.79 13.33
C LYS A 117 -16.66 11.42 12.25
N SER A 118 -16.75 12.07 11.09
CA SER A 118 -15.75 11.90 10.02
C SER A 118 -14.36 12.31 10.50
N ASN A 119 -14.23 13.44 11.20
CA ASN A 119 -12.94 13.89 11.74
C ASN A 119 -12.38 12.92 12.78
N GLU A 120 -13.21 12.31 13.62
CA GLU A 120 -12.78 11.27 14.57
C GLU A 120 -12.26 10.02 13.83
N ILE A 121 -13.00 9.53 12.82
CA ILE A 121 -12.62 8.35 12.04
C ILE A 121 -11.31 8.60 11.28
N PHE A 122 -11.21 9.71 10.55
CA PHE A 122 -10.00 10.06 9.81
C PHE A 122 -8.81 10.27 10.74
N GLY A 123 -8.98 11.08 11.79
CA GLY A 123 -7.92 11.39 12.75
C GLY A 123 -7.43 10.13 13.47
N GLY A 124 -8.34 9.32 13.99
CA GLY A 124 -8.00 8.05 14.67
C GLY A 124 -7.25 7.09 13.74
N PHE A 125 -7.72 6.93 12.51
CA PHE A 125 -7.08 6.04 11.54
C PHE A 125 -5.70 6.54 11.11
N ILE A 126 -5.56 7.79 10.67
CA ILE A 126 -4.30 8.33 10.15
C ILE A 126 -3.24 8.41 11.24
N ILE A 127 -3.60 8.96 12.41
CA ILE A 127 -2.67 9.04 13.55
C ILE A 127 -2.28 7.64 14.01
N GLY A 128 -3.25 6.73 14.11
CA GLY A 128 -3.00 5.33 14.45
C GLY A 128 -2.02 4.67 13.49
N LYS A 129 -2.19 4.82 12.18
CA LYS A 129 -1.29 4.24 11.18
C LYS A 129 0.11 4.86 11.19
N ILE A 130 0.24 6.15 11.45
CA ILE A 130 1.56 6.80 11.59
C ILE A 130 2.30 6.24 12.83
N ILE A 131 1.62 6.13 13.96
CA ILE A 131 2.21 5.59 15.20
C ILE A 131 2.59 4.13 15.00
N ASP A 132 1.69 3.31 14.46
CA ASP A 132 1.90 1.91 14.13
C ASP A 132 3.14 1.71 13.24
N SER A 133 3.21 2.43 12.15
CA SER A 133 4.33 2.41 11.19
C SER A 133 5.66 2.85 11.81
N ALA A 134 5.63 3.85 12.67
CA ALA A 134 6.82 4.29 13.40
C ALA A 134 7.32 3.20 14.37
N ILE A 135 6.41 2.55 15.11
CA ILE A 135 6.75 1.46 16.02
C ILE A 135 7.32 0.27 15.24
N ILE A 136 6.67 -0.13 14.13
CA ILE A 136 7.17 -1.21 13.27
C ILE A 136 8.54 -0.90 12.69
N GLY A 137 8.77 0.33 12.24
CA GLY A 137 10.09 0.78 11.76
C GLY A 137 11.17 0.66 12.83
N VAL A 138 10.89 1.11 14.07
CA VAL A 138 11.81 1.01 15.19
C VAL A 138 12.07 -0.44 15.59
N LEU A 139 11.04 -1.27 15.69
CA LEU A 139 11.17 -2.71 16.01
C LEU A 139 11.94 -3.45 14.91
N CYS A 140 11.70 -3.13 13.65
CA CYS A 140 12.44 -3.67 12.52
C CYS A 140 13.93 -3.29 12.63
N PHE A 141 14.24 -2.02 12.88
CA PHE A 141 15.61 -1.55 13.04
C PHE A 141 16.32 -2.25 14.22
N ALA A 142 15.67 -2.34 15.36
CA ALA A 142 16.22 -3.00 16.55
C ALA A 142 16.48 -4.49 16.25
N GLY A 143 15.53 -5.21 15.66
CA GLY A 143 15.67 -6.62 15.34
C GLY A 143 16.79 -6.89 14.33
N LEU A 144 16.85 -6.13 13.23
CA LEU A 144 17.89 -6.27 12.22
C LEU A 144 19.28 -5.92 12.76
N SER A 145 19.37 -4.92 13.64
CA SER A 145 20.63 -4.52 14.30
C SER A 145 21.13 -5.59 15.27
N ILE A 146 20.24 -6.19 16.08
CA ILE A 146 20.59 -7.29 17.01
C ILE A 146 21.08 -8.52 16.21
N LEU A 147 20.45 -8.80 15.07
CA LEU A 147 20.83 -9.91 14.20
C LEU A 147 22.03 -9.59 13.29
N ASN A 148 22.63 -8.40 13.41
CA ASN A 148 23.73 -7.91 12.57
C ASN A 148 23.45 -8.05 11.05
N MET A 149 22.22 -7.81 10.63
CA MET A 149 21.84 -7.91 9.22
C MET A 149 22.36 -6.73 8.39
N PRO A 150 22.76 -6.95 7.13
CA PRO A 150 23.17 -5.87 6.25
C PRO A 150 21.99 -4.91 5.97
N TYR A 151 22.31 -3.64 5.74
CA TYR A 151 21.34 -2.59 5.40
C TYR A 151 20.21 -2.37 6.44
N ALA A 152 20.43 -2.68 7.72
CA ALA A 152 19.42 -2.61 8.78
C ALA A 152 18.64 -1.28 8.78
N MET A 153 19.33 -0.13 8.69
CA MET A 153 18.68 1.18 8.67
C MET A 153 17.82 1.39 7.41
N LEU A 154 18.34 1.08 6.24
CA LEU A 154 17.62 1.25 4.98
C LEU A 154 16.36 0.38 4.96
N VAL A 155 16.50 -0.89 5.31
CA VAL A 155 15.39 -1.86 5.32
C VAL A 155 14.31 -1.46 6.32
N SER A 156 14.70 -1.04 7.54
CA SER A 156 13.73 -0.63 8.56
C SER A 156 12.97 0.64 8.18
N VAL A 157 13.62 1.59 7.51
CA VAL A 157 12.94 2.78 6.97
C VAL A 157 11.96 2.37 5.86
N ILE A 158 12.38 1.50 4.92
CA ILE A 158 11.48 1.01 3.87
C ILE A 158 10.27 0.31 4.48
N VAL A 159 10.48 -0.64 5.37
CA VAL A 159 9.39 -1.40 6.04
C VAL A 159 8.48 -0.47 6.84
N GLY A 160 9.05 0.45 7.64
CA GLY A 160 8.27 1.40 8.42
C GLY A 160 7.44 2.34 7.57
N VAL A 161 8.03 2.95 6.54
CA VAL A 161 7.30 3.90 5.66
C VAL A 161 6.20 3.19 4.86
N THR A 162 6.49 2.03 4.31
CA THR A 162 5.49 1.28 3.53
C THR A 162 4.35 0.75 4.40
N ASN A 163 4.58 0.49 5.70
CA ASN A 163 3.55 0.03 6.64
C ASN A 163 2.40 1.03 6.85
N VAL A 164 2.58 2.30 6.45
CA VAL A 164 1.49 3.29 6.43
C VAL A 164 0.34 2.84 5.51
N ILE A 165 0.64 2.10 4.43
CA ILE A 165 -0.36 1.56 3.52
C ILE A 165 -0.97 0.31 4.16
N PRO A 166 -2.25 0.33 4.55
CA PRO A 166 -2.87 -0.81 5.21
C PRO A 166 -2.86 -2.03 4.31
N PHE A 167 -2.68 -3.21 4.89
CA PHE A 167 -2.69 -4.51 4.25
C PHE A 167 -1.53 -4.74 3.26
N PHE A 168 -1.32 -3.86 2.28
CA PHE A 168 -0.28 -4.02 1.25
C PHE A 168 1.10 -3.50 1.67
N GLY A 169 1.16 -2.55 2.59
CA GLY A 169 2.41 -1.95 3.05
C GLY A 169 3.48 -2.95 3.49
N PRO A 170 3.14 -3.92 4.34
CA PRO A 170 4.05 -4.98 4.76
C PRO A 170 4.71 -5.73 3.59
N TYR A 171 3.94 -6.07 2.55
CA TYR A 171 4.48 -6.79 1.38
C TYR A 171 5.33 -5.89 0.50
N ILE A 172 4.90 -4.64 0.29
CA ILE A 172 5.65 -3.65 -0.51
C ILE A 172 7.01 -3.36 0.12
N GLY A 173 7.11 -3.35 1.45
CA GLY A 173 8.38 -3.15 2.15
C GLY A 173 9.22 -4.43 2.27
N ALA A 174 8.60 -5.56 2.61
CA ALA A 174 9.32 -6.80 2.89
C ALA A 174 9.92 -7.43 1.63
N ILE A 175 9.23 -7.43 0.48
CA ILE A 175 9.69 -8.12 -0.74
C ILE A 175 11.01 -7.50 -1.27
N PRO A 176 11.09 -6.19 -1.56
CA PRO A 176 12.35 -5.61 -2.03
C PRO A 176 13.45 -5.67 -0.98
N SER A 177 13.12 -5.58 0.30
CA SER A 177 14.08 -5.71 1.40
C SER A 177 14.65 -7.12 1.49
N ALA A 178 13.81 -8.16 1.33
CA ALA A 178 14.25 -9.54 1.28
C ALA A 178 15.21 -9.79 0.09
N ILE A 179 14.87 -9.29 -1.09
CA ILE A 179 15.74 -9.39 -2.27
C ILE A 179 17.08 -8.70 -2.00
N LEU A 180 17.07 -7.50 -1.43
CA LEU A 180 18.28 -6.74 -1.14
C LEU A 180 19.22 -7.52 -0.19
N ILE A 181 18.68 -8.08 0.89
CA ILE A 181 19.47 -8.82 1.88
C ILE A 181 19.92 -10.17 1.29
N LEU A 182 19.06 -10.90 0.55
CA LEU A 182 19.40 -12.16 -0.11
C LEU A 182 20.58 -12.01 -1.10
N LEU A 183 20.60 -10.89 -1.85
CA LEU A 183 21.69 -10.61 -2.80
C LEU A 183 22.99 -10.24 -2.09
N ALA A 184 22.93 -9.61 -0.92
CA ALA A 184 24.10 -9.26 -0.13
C ALA A 184 24.65 -10.48 0.62
N GLU A 185 23.78 -11.16 1.37
CA GLU A 185 24.13 -12.32 2.21
C GLU A 185 22.96 -13.34 2.20
N PRO A 186 23.02 -14.41 1.38
CA PRO A 186 21.92 -15.36 1.24
C PRO A 186 21.44 -15.99 2.55
N LYS A 187 22.35 -16.29 3.48
CA LYS A 187 22.00 -16.86 4.80
C LYS A 187 21.18 -15.85 5.62
N MET A 188 21.60 -14.58 5.66
CA MET A 188 20.88 -13.52 6.37
C MET A 188 19.54 -13.20 5.73
N GLY A 189 19.41 -13.37 4.41
CA GLY A 189 18.13 -13.23 3.71
C GLY A 189 17.07 -14.23 4.20
N ILE A 190 17.46 -15.48 4.49
CA ILE A 190 16.52 -16.48 5.05
C ILE A 190 16.09 -16.06 6.47
N TYR A 191 17.04 -15.65 7.33
CA TYR A 191 16.72 -15.15 8.67
C TYR A 191 15.84 -13.91 8.62
N PHE A 192 16.06 -13.02 7.65
CA PHE A 192 15.20 -11.84 7.46
C PHE A 192 13.76 -12.23 7.12
N ILE A 193 13.55 -13.21 6.24
CA ILE A 193 12.20 -13.67 5.88
C ILE A 193 11.47 -14.19 7.12
N ILE A 194 12.13 -14.99 7.96
CA ILE A 194 11.53 -15.50 9.20
C ILE A 194 11.22 -14.34 10.17
N PHE A 195 12.18 -13.42 10.34
CA PHE A 195 12.03 -12.25 11.20
C PHE A 195 10.88 -11.35 10.76
N ILE A 196 10.81 -11.01 9.45
CA ILE A 196 9.78 -10.11 8.95
C ILE A 196 8.39 -10.73 9.05
N ILE A 197 8.23 -12.03 8.82
CA ILE A 197 6.96 -12.74 9.05
C ILE A 197 6.56 -12.65 10.51
N ALA A 198 7.47 -12.90 11.45
CA ALA A 198 7.20 -12.78 12.88
C ALA A 198 6.80 -11.35 13.27
N LEU A 199 7.51 -10.34 12.75
CA LEU A 199 7.20 -8.93 12.97
C LEU A 199 5.80 -8.58 12.43
N GLN A 200 5.42 -9.07 11.24
CA GLN A 200 4.11 -8.82 10.65
C GLN A 200 2.98 -9.52 11.42
N GLN A 201 3.24 -10.73 11.95
CA GLN A 201 2.28 -11.39 12.83
C GLN A 201 2.07 -10.61 14.13
N PHE A 202 3.14 -10.04 14.68
CA PHE A 202 3.04 -9.18 15.86
C PHE A 202 2.28 -7.89 15.55
N ASP A 203 2.52 -7.26 14.39
CA ASP A 203 1.77 -6.11 13.92
C ASP A 203 0.28 -6.42 13.81
N GLY A 204 -0.09 -7.42 13.02
CA GLY A 204 -1.47 -7.75 12.72
C GLY A 204 -2.28 -8.23 13.93
N ASN A 205 -1.67 -8.95 14.88
CA ASN A 205 -2.39 -9.56 16.00
C ASN A 205 -2.28 -8.76 17.32
N VAL A 206 -1.28 -7.90 17.46
CA VAL A 206 -1.04 -7.18 18.73
C VAL A 206 -1.08 -5.67 18.54
N LEU A 207 -0.26 -5.12 17.65
CA LEU A 207 -0.16 -3.66 17.47
C LEU A 207 -1.40 -3.08 16.78
N GLY A 208 -1.80 -3.67 15.66
CA GLY A 208 -2.96 -3.21 14.91
C GLY A 208 -4.22 -3.09 15.77
N PRO A 209 -4.67 -4.16 16.46
CA PRO A 209 -5.82 -4.07 17.36
C PRO A 209 -5.64 -3.08 18.50
N LYS A 210 -4.44 -2.93 19.06
CA LYS A 210 -4.19 -2.00 20.16
C LYS A 210 -4.15 -0.52 19.73
N ILE A 211 -3.61 -0.23 18.55
CA ILE A 211 -3.39 1.15 18.08
C ILE A 211 -4.58 1.64 17.28
N LEU A 212 -5.06 0.84 16.33
CA LEU A 212 -6.18 1.21 15.46
C LEU A 212 -7.53 0.91 16.12
N GLY A 213 -7.61 -0.11 16.99
CA GLY A 213 -8.85 -0.54 17.65
C GLY A 213 -9.99 -0.68 16.65
N ASP A 214 -11.21 -0.40 17.11
CA ASP A 214 -12.40 -0.35 16.27
C ASP A 214 -12.60 1.02 15.59
N SER A 215 -11.50 1.76 15.35
CA SER A 215 -11.57 3.15 14.86
C SER A 215 -12.31 3.30 13.53
N THR A 216 -12.38 2.25 12.72
CA THR A 216 -13.14 2.27 11.46
C THR A 216 -14.48 1.56 11.50
N GLY A 217 -14.67 0.60 12.43
CA GLY A 217 -15.86 -0.25 12.49
C GLY A 217 -16.11 -1.10 11.24
N LEU A 218 -15.09 -1.25 10.37
CA LEU A 218 -15.19 -2.01 9.12
C LEU A 218 -14.70 -3.45 9.32
N SER A 219 -15.40 -4.41 8.71
CA SER A 219 -14.87 -5.77 8.60
C SER A 219 -13.67 -5.81 7.64
N ALA A 220 -12.81 -6.84 7.76
CA ALA A 220 -11.62 -7.02 6.91
C ALA A 220 -11.94 -6.95 5.40
N PHE A 221 -13.08 -7.51 4.98
CA PHE A 221 -13.55 -7.43 3.59
C PHE A 221 -13.67 -5.98 3.10
N TRP A 222 -14.35 -5.12 3.88
CA TRP A 222 -14.55 -3.73 3.51
C TRP A 222 -13.27 -2.90 3.54
N VAL A 223 -12.32 -3.27 4.40
CA VAL A 223 -10.99 -2.66 4.42
C VAL A 223 -10.25 -2.95 3.11
N VAL A 224 -10.15 -4.23 2.70
CA VAL A 224 -9.49 -4.61 1.44
C VAL A 224 -10.20 -3.99 0.24
N PHE A 225 -11.53 -4.02 0.21
CA PHE A 225 -12.33 -3.41 -0.85
C PHE A 225 -12.06 -1.91 -1.00
N SER A 226 -12.02 -1.17 0.11
CA SER A 226 -11.75 0.27 0.10
C SER A 226 -10.34 0.63 -0.38
N ILE A 227 -9.35 -0.21 -0.03
CA ILE A 227 -7.96 -0.03 -0.50
C ILE A 227 -7.85 -0.28 -2.01
N LEU A 228 -8.50 -1.32 -2.53
CA LEU A 228 -8.47 -1.65 -3.95
C LEU A 228 -9.13 -0.55 -4.79
N ILE A 229 -10.32 -0.08 -4.39
CA ILE A 229 -11.01 1.00 -5.09
C ILE A 229 -10.24 2.32 -4.95
N GLY A 230 -9.86 2.68 -3.73
CA GLY A 230 -9.09 3.90 -3.49
C GLY A 230 -7.78 3.91 -4.26
N GLY A 231 -7.06 2.79 -4.24
CA GLY A 231 -5.81 2.61 -4.97
C GLY A 231 -5.98 2.68 -6.48
N GLY A 232 -7.04 2.08 -7.02
CA GLY A 232 -7.35 2.13 -8.45
C GLY A 232 -7.72 3.53 -8.95
N LEU A 233 -8.37 4.35 -8.12
CA LEU A 233 -8.80 5.71 -8.49
C LEU A 233 -7.72 6.77 -8.25
N PHE A 234 -6.99 6.69 -7.15
CA PHE A 234 -6.09 7.74 -6.67
C PHE A 234 -4.67 7.27 -6.34
N GLY A 235 -4.31 6.03 -6.71
CA GLY A 235 -3.00 5.46 -6.41
C GLY A 235 -2.71 5.32 -4.90
N VAL A 236 -1.45 5.54 -4.50
CA VAL A 236 -1.01 5.39 -3.10
C VAL A 236 -1.80 6.27 -2.11
N PRO A 237 -2.06 7.56 -2.37
CA PRO A 237 -2.93 8.35 -1.52
C PRO A 237 -4.33 7.75 -1.34
N GLY A 238 -4.88 7.17 -2.40
CA GLY A 238 -6.17 6.50 -2.36
C GLY A 238 -6.17 5.21 -1.53
N MET A 239 -5.07 4.46 -1.52
CA MET A 239 -4.93 3.29 -0.65
C MET A 239 -4.95 3.67 0.84
N ILE A 240 -4.33 4.79 1.20
CA ILE A 240 -4.27 5.27 2.58
C ILE A 240 -5.60 5.89 3.00
N LEU A 241 -6.15 6.78 2.19
CA LEU A 241 -7.37 7.54 2.52
C LEU A 241 -8.66 6.75 2.22
N GLY A 242 -8.59 5.71 1.43
CA GLY A 242 -9.74 4.88 1.05
C GLY A 242 -10.42 4.25 2.26
N VAL A 243 -9.65 3.71 3.20
CA VAL A 243 -10.20 3.05 4.40
C VAL A 243 -11.04 4.01 5.25
N PRO A 244 -10.52 5.16 5.72
CA PRO A 244 -11.33 6.07 6.52
C PRO A 244 -12.48 6.71 5.71
N THR A 245 -12.30 6.94 4.41
CA THR A 245 -13.38 7.44 3.55
C THR A 245 -14.52 6.43 3.49
N PHE A 246 -14.22 5.16 3.26
CA PHE A 246 -15.22 4.11 3.21
C PHE A 246 -15.89 3.90 4.58
N ALA A 247 -15.13 4.02 5.68
CA ALA A 247 -15.67 3.94 7.03
C ALA A 247 -16.72 5.04 7.30
N VAL A 248 -16.46 6.26 6.83
CA VAL A 248 -17.46 7.35 6.92
C VAL A 248 -18.69 7.05 6.08
N VAL A 249 -18.53 6.57 4.84
CA VAL A 249 -19.66 6.17 4.00
C VAL A 249 -20.47 5.06 4.65
N TYR A 250 -19.81 4.03 5.18
CA TYR A 250 -20.44 2.92 5.90
C TYR A 250 -21.22 3.41 7.12
N TYR A 251 -20.64 4.32 7.92
CA TYR A 251 -21.29 4.95 9.05
C TYR A 251 -22.55 5.73 8.62
N ILE A 252 -22.47 6.53 7.55
CA ILE A 252 -23.60 7.28 7.01
C ILE A 252 -24.72 6.35 6.57
N VAL A 253 -24.39 5.30 5.82
CA VAL A 253 -25.38 4.29 5.38
C VAL A 253 -26.03 3.61 6.57
N GLY A 254 -25.24 3.16 7.56
CA GLY A 254 -25.75 2.56 8.80
C GLY A 254 -26.70 3.48 9.54
N MET A 255 -26.33 4.75 9.73
CA MET A 255 -27.18 5.75 10.37
C MET A 255 -28.50 5.97 9.62
N LEU A 256 -28.46 6.05 8.28
CA LEU A 256 -29.68 6.23 7.47
C LEU A 256 -30.59 5.01 7.53
N VAL A 257 -30.02 3.81 7.53
CA VAL A 257 -30.76 2.54 7.65
C VAL A 257 -31.41 2.47 9.04
N ASN A 258 -30.64 2.70 10.11
CA ASN A 258 -31.15 2.64 11.48
C ASN A 258 -32.28 3.64 11.70
N ASN A 259 -32.12 4.88 11.25
CA ASN A 259 -33.18 5.89 11.34
C ASN A 259 -34.47 5.49 10.60
N LYS A 260 -34.38 4.74 9.49
CA LYS A 260 -35.53 4.23 8.76
C LYS A 260 -36.18 3.05 9.48
N LEU A 261 -35.38 2.15 10.06
CA LEU A 261 -35.86 1.01 10.82
C LEU A 261 -36.63 1.47 12.10
N GLU A 262 -36.06 2.43 12.84
CA GLU A 262 -36.71 3.02 14.00
C GLU A 262 -38.06 3.65 13.65
N LYS A 263 -38.15 4.39 12.56
CA LYS A 263 -39.41 4.96 12.07
C LYS A 263 -40.45 3.88 11.75
N LYS A 264 -40.00 2.70 11.31
CA LYS A 264 -40.85 1.56 11.03
C LYS A 264 -41.09 0.67 12.25
N LYS A 265 -40.54 1.02 13.42
CA LYS A 265 -40.55 0.22 14.66
C LYS A 265 -39.95 -1.19 14.49
N LEU A 266 -38.99 -1.33 13.57
CA LEU A 266 -38.25 -2.57 13.33
C LEU A 266 -36.97 -2.60 14.14
N PRO A 267 -36.42 -3.80 14.45
CA PRO A 267 -35.17 -3.93 15.17
C PRO A 267 -34.00 -3.25 14.43
N VAL A 268 -33.10 -2.58 15.17
CA VAL A 268 -31.92 -1.90 14.63
C VAL A 268 -30.69 -2.82 14.64
N LYS A 269 -30.67 -3.83 15.52
CA LYS A 269 -29.54 -4.76 15.63
C LYS A 269 -29.54 -5.73 14.46
N THR A 270 -28.34 -5.89 13.82
CA THR A 270 -28.16 -6.79 12.68
C THR A 270 -28.48 -8.25 13.03
N ASP A 271 -28.14 -8.69 14.25
CA ASP A 271 -28.38 -10.06 14.73
C ASP A 271 -29.87 -10.44 14.80
N ALA A 272 -30.74 -9.45 14.73
CA ALA A 272 -32.18 -9.70 14.66
C ALA A 272 -32.65 -10.13 13.27
N TYR A 273 -31.84 -9.93 12.22
CA TYR A 273 -32.16 -10.26 10.83
C TYR A 273 -31.46 -11.55 10.42
N ASP A 274 -31.76 -12.64 11.11
CA ASP A 274 -31.35 -13.99 10.75
C ASP A 274 -32.25 -14.58 9.63
N GLU A 275 -31.95 -15.78 9.17
CA GLU A 275 -32.73 -16.43 8.10
C GLU A 275 -34.14 -16.86 8.54
N TYR A 276 -34.45 -16.79 9.83
CA TYR A 276 -35.77 -17.13 10.42
C TYR A 276 -36.61 -15.92 10.75
N SER A 277 -36.08 -14.72 10.58
CA SER A 277 -36.80 -13.47 10.85
C SER A 277 -37.44 -12.91 9.60
N TYR A 278 -38.63 -12.40 9.71
CA TYR A 278 -39.39 -11.76 8.64
C TYR A 278 -40.29 -10.66 9.13
N VAL A 279 -40.73 -9.82 8.23
CA VAL A 279 -41.73 -8.77 8.52
C VAL A 279 -43.08 -9.21 7.95
N GLU A 280 -44.11 -9.28 8.80
CA GLU A 280 -45.47 -9.63 8.36
C GLU A 280 -46.11 -8.51 7.52
N SER A 281 -47.20 -8.83 6.84
CA SER A 281 -47.89 -7.87 5.95
C SER A 281 -48.45 -6.65 6.69
N ASP A 282 -48.69 -6.77 8.01
CA ASP A 282 -49.08 -5.68 8.90
C ASP A 282 -47.92 -4.79 9.37
N GLY A 283 -46.66 -5.15 9.00
CA GLY A 283 -45.43 -4.44 9.37
C GLY A 283 -44.85 -4.90 10.71
N THR A 284 -45.37 -5.95 11.35
CA THR A 284 -44.81 -6.50 12.58
C THR A 284 -43.59 -7.37 12.30
N TYR A 285 -42.56 -7.27 13.17
CA TYR A 285 -41.38 -8.11 13.09
C TYR A 285 -41.64 -9.43 13.82
N ALA A 286 -41.48 -10.53 13.10
CA ALA A 286 -41.67 -11.88 13.61
C ALA A 286 -40.42 -12.74 13.42
N VAL A 287 -40.22 -13.70 14.35
CA VAL A 287 -39.15 -14.72 14.26
C VAL A 287 -39.85 -16.09 14.17
N SER A 288 -39.54 -16.84 13.12
CA SER A 288 -40.07 -18.18 12.94
C SER A 288 -39.30 -19.18 13.83
N TYR A 289 -39.93 -19.61 14.90
CA TYR A 289 -39.36 -20.61 15.82
C TYR A 289 -39.49 -22.07 15.35
N THR A 290 -40.05 -22.31 14.17
CA THR A 290 -40.33 -23.67 13.69
C THR A 290 -39.11 -24.55 13.54
N HIS A 291 -37.94 -23.99 13.39
CA HIS A 291 -36.65 -24.72 13.24
C HIS A 291 -35.89 -24.94 14.57
N LEU A 292 -36.14 -24.14 15.61
CA LEU A 292 -35.48 -24.31 16.91
C LEU A 292 -35.91 -25.60 17.62
N ARG A 293 -37.14 -26.03 17.44
CA ARG A 293 -37.63 -27.30 18.00
C ARG A 293 -37.04 -28.56 17.38
N ALA A 294 -36.55 -28.48 16.13
CA ALA A 294 -35.95 -29.64 15.46
C ALA A 294 -34.50 -29.93 15.95
N HIS A 295 -33.83 -28.95 16.51
CA HIS A 295 -32.48 -29.13 17.07
C HIS A 295 -32.49 -29.56 18.54
N GLU A 296 -33.46 -29.11 19.33
CA GLU A 296 -33.61 -29.53 20.75
C GLU A 296 -34.08 -31.00 20.91
N THR A 297 -34.97 -31.46 20.01
CA THR A 297 -35.43 -32.85 20.04
C THR A 297 -34.38 -33.88 19.60
N ARG A 298 -33.26 -33.47 19.04
CA ARG A 298 -32.16 -34.38 18.59
C ARG A 298 -31.11 -34.61 19.67
N HIS A 299 -31.07 -33.83 20.74
CA HIS A 299 -30.16 -33.99 21.86
C HIS A 299 -30.71 -34.84 22.99
N ASP A 300 -32.06 -35.08 23.06
CA ASP A 300 -32.69 -35.87 24.09
C ASP A 300 -32.91 -37.37 23.71
N LEU A 301 -32.34 -37.80 22.59
CA LEU A 301 -32.48 -39.20 22.10
C LEU A 301 -31.14 -39.93 21.92
N VAL A 302 -30.08 -39.58 22.72
CA VAL A 302 -28.90 -40.41 22.82
C VAL A 302 -28.57 -40.69 24.28
#